data_b3aa6a0100dd38a5693588b4f31ed779
#
_entry.id   b3aa6a0100dd38a5693588b4f31ed779
#
_cell.length_a   1.000
_cell.length_b   1.000
_cell.length_c   1.000
_cell.angle_alpha   90.00
_cell.angle_beta   90.00
_cell.angle_gamma   90.00
#
_symmetry.space_group_name_H-M   'P 1'
#
loop_
_entity.id
_entity.type
_entity.pdbx_description
1 polymer ?
#
loop_
_entity_poly.entity_id
_entity_poly.type
_entity_poly.pdbx_seq_one_letter_code
_entity_poly.pdbx_strand_id
1 'polypeptide(L)'
;LTAAIFGAITWVLMRFGERFSTLVDMVYPYVIRTSESILAQWAGGADFPIWQLLAVALGALILASIVLMIVLKWNPIQWGGWVLAFFAGIYMLHTMLWGLNYYSGPLSDDMRLDVGSYNLEELTEATEYYRDKANALALEVNRDGSGNVAFADFDALAGKAGEGFQTLTYDYFYPIFAGSTLPVKKLGWADMYSSMGITGVTFGLTGEACVNPQIPGVSLPFTMSHEMAHRMCIAPER
;
A
#
# COMPACT_ATOMS: atom_id res chain seq x y z
N LEU A 1 -7.92 29.19 -10.83
CA LEU A 1 -8.71 29.28 -9.59
C LEU A 1 -8.98 27.88 -9.00
N THR A 2 -9.59 26.95 -9.74
CA THR A 2 -9.98 25.60 -9.25
C THR A 2 -8.79 24.82 -8.67
N ALA A 3 -7.64 24.78 -9.36
CA ALA A 3 -6.43 24.14 -8.85
C ALA A 3 -5.96 24.75 -7.52
N ALA A 4 -6.04 26.08 -7.38
CA ALA A 4 -5.67 26.77 -6.16
C ALA A 4 -6.62 26.43 -5.00
N ILE A 5 -7.91 26.25 -5.28
CA ILE A 5 -8.90 25.83 -4.28
C ILE A 5 -8.58 24.40 -3.79
N PHE A 6 -8.36 23.45 -4.71
CA PHE A 6 -8.00 22.08 -4.33
C PHE A 6 -6.68 22.03 -3.56
N GLY A 7 -5.67 22.79 -4.00
CA GLY A 7 -4.41 22.89 -3.28
C GLY A 7 -4.56 23.47 -1.87
N ALA A 8 -5.39 24.50 -1.72
CA ALA A 8 -5.69 25.09 -0.41
C ALA A 8 -6.42 24.09 0.52
N ILE A 9 -7.42 23.36 0.00
CA ILE A 9 -8.11 22.32 0.78
C ILE A 9 -7.11 21.25 1.21
N THR A 10 -6.29 20.75 0.30
CA THR A 10 -5.25 19.75 0.61
C THR A 10 -4.31 20.25 1.69
N TRP A 11 -3.82 21.46 1.57
CA TRP A 11 -2.95 22.09 2.57
C TRP A 11 -3.62 22.17 3.95
N VAL A 12 -4.90 22.58 3.99
CA VAL A 12 -5.68 22.63 5.24
C VAL A 12 -5.83 21.23 5.86
N LEU A 13 -6.12 20.20 5.05
CA LEU A 13 -6.22 18.83 5.52
C LEU A 13 -4.91 18.32 6.12
N MET A 14 -3.78 18.58 5.46
CA MET A 14 -2.46 18.21 5.96
C MET A 14 -2.13 18.93 7.28
N ARG A 15 -2.41 20.25 7.35
CA ARG A 15 -2.23 21.01 8.60
C ARG A 15 -3.16 20.55 9.73
N PHE A 16 -4.36 20.14 9.37
CA PHE A 16 -5.26 19.50 10.34
C PHE A 16 -4.67 18.19 10.85
N GLY A 17 -4.17 17.31 9.96
CA GLY A 17 -3.50 16.07 10.32
C GLY A 17 -2.32 16.30 11.27
N GLU A 18 -1.42 17.24 10.94
CA GLU A 18 -0.28 17.62 11.80
C GLU A 18 -0.73 18.13 13.19
N ARG A 19 -1.76 18.96 13.25
CA ARG A 19 -2.20 19.62 14.48
C ARG A 19 -3.04 18.72 15.38
N PHE A 20 -3.80 17.83 14.79
CA PHE A 20 -4.78 16.98 15.47
C PHE A 20 -4.51 15.48 15.20
N SER A 21 -3.24 15.10 15.22
CA SER A 21 -2.80 13.72 14.93
C SER A 21 -3.52 12.69 15.81
N THR A 22 -3.70 12.96 17.10
CA THR A 22 -4.46 12.08 18.00
C THR A 22 -5.90 11.84 17.53
N LEU A 23 -6.58 12.90 17.03
CA LEU A 23 -7.95 12.77 16.53
C LEU A 23 -7.96 12.01 15.20
N VAL A 24 -6.97 12.26 14.33
CA VAL A 24 -6.77 11.50 13.09
C VAL A 24 -6.59 10.03 13.41
N ASP A 25 -5.70 9.70 14.34
CA ASP A 25 -5.41 8.33 14.77
C ASP A 25 -6.65 7.61 15.32
N MET A 26 -7.43 8.29 16.16
CA MET A 26 -8.63 7.70 16.76
C MET A 26 -9.77 7.43 15.78
N VAL A 27 -9.91 8.19 14.71
CA VAL A 27 -11.13 8.20 13.90
C VAL A 27 -10.84 7.81 12.44
N TYR A 28 -9.83 8.41 11.85
CA TYR A 28 -9.61 8.36 10.41
C TYR A 28 -9.33 6.94 9.90
N PRO A 29 -8.43 6.12 10.50
CA PRO A 29 -8.16 4.77 10.02
C PRO A 29 -9.40 3.88 9.97
N TYR A 30 -10.30 4.02 10.95
CA TYR A 30 -11.53 3.21 11.02
C TYR A 30 -12.53 3.59 9.94
N VAL A 31 -12.66 4.89 9.63
CA VAL A 31 -13.55 5.37 8.57
C VAL A 31 -13.00 5.00 7.20
N ILE A 32 -11.72 5.29 6.97
CA ILE A 32 -11.10 5.09 5.65
C ILE A 32 -10.89 3.61 5.35
N ARG A 33 -10.59 2.78 6.33
CA ARG A 33 -10.49 1.32 6.14
C ARG A 33 -11.75 0.71 5.55
N THR A 34 -12.91 1.23 5.93
CA THR A 34 -14.18 0.81 5.31
C THR A 34 -14.23 1.21 3.84
N SER A 35 -13.81 2.42 3.50
CA SER A 35 -13.73 2.90 2.11
C SER A 35 -12.72 2.08 1.29
N GLU A 36 -11.53 1.84 1.84
CA GLU A 36 -10.50 0.99 1.23
C GLU A 36 -11.00 -0.44 1.00
N SER A 37 -11.75 -1.00 1.95
CA SER A 37 -12.33 -2.34 1.81
C SER A 37 -13.37 -2.40 0.69
N ILE A 38 -14.20 -1.37 0.53
CA ILE A 38 -15.18 -1.27 -0.56
C ILE A 38 -14.46 -1.13 -1.91
N LEU A 39 -13.46 -0.28 -1.99
CA LEU A 39 -12.65 -0.09 -3.20
C LEU A 39 -11.91 -1.38 -3.58
N ALA A 40 -11.31 -2.06 -2.59
CA ALA A 40 -10.64 -3.34 -2.78
C ALA A 40 -11.60 -4.43 -3.30
N GLN A 41 -12.83 -4.50 -2.79
CA GLN A 41 -13.84 -5.43 -3.26
C GLN A 41 -14.25 -5.14 -4.70
N TRP A 42 -14.46 -3.87 -5.04
CA TRP A 42 -14.76 -3.46 -6.40
C TRP A 42 -13.60 -3.81 -7.36
N ALA A 43 -12.38 -3.45 -7.01
CA ALA A 43 -11.20 -3.78 -7.79
C ALA A 43 -10.91 -5.28 -7.81
N GLY A 44 -11.25 -6.02 -6.75
CA GLY A 44 -11.03 -7.46 -6.59
C GLY A 44 -11.71 -8.34 -7.63
N GLY A 45 -12.70 -7.81 -8.36
CA GLY A 45 -13.33 -8.51 -9.48
C GLY A 45 -12.43 -8.72 -10.73
N ALA A 46 -11.23 -8.14 -10.76
CA ALA A 46 -10.28 -8.30 -11.85
C ALA A 46 -8.99 -8.96 -11.35
N ASP A 47 -8.42 -9.87 -12.14
CA ASP A 47 -7.16 -10.58 -11.82
C ASP A 47 -5.91 -9.71 -12.04
N PHE A 48 -6.06 -8.54 -12.61
CA PHE A 48 -4.99 -7.57 -12.87
C PHE A 48 -5.20 -6.29 -12.08
N PRO A 49 -4.14 -5.50 -11.83
CA PRO A 49 -4.25 -4.21 -11.13
C PRO A 49 -5.03 -3.19 -11.94
N ILE A 50 -6.22 -2.81 -11.47
CA ILE A 50 -7.08 -1.81 -12.14
C ILE A 50 -6.40 -0.45 -12.18
N TRP A 51 -5.68 -0.07 -11.11
CA TRP A 51 -4.97 1.21 -11.08
C TRP A 51 -3.93 1.34 -12.22
N GLN A 52 -3.28 0.24 -12.64
CA GLN A 52 -2.35 0.27 -13.77
C GLN A 52 -3.09 0.56 -15.08
N LEU A 53 -4.25 -0.06 -15.27
CA LEU A 53 -5.10 0.24 -16.42
C LEU A 53 -5.57 1.70 -16.41
N LEU A 54 -5.98 2.20 -15.25
CA LEU A 54 -6.38 3.62 -15.09
C LEU A 54 -5.21 4.57 -15.39
N ALA A 55 -3.98 4.24 -14.97
CA ALA A 55 -2.80 5.03 -15.25
C ALA A 55 -2.51 5.09 -16.77
N VAL A 56 -2.60 3.96 -17.47
CA VAL A 56 -2.46 3.91 -18.94
C VAL A 56 -3.56 4.72 -19.61
N ALA A 57 -4.81 4.52 -19.21
CA ALA A 57 -5.95 5.26 -19.77
C ALA A 57 -5.79 6.76 -19.55
N LEU A 58 -5.34 7.18 -18.37
CA LEU A 58 -5.07 8.59 -18.06
C LEU A 58 -3.96 9.15 -18.95
N GLY A 59 -2.86 8.41 -19.13
CA GLY A 59 -1.79 8.80 -20.05
C GLY A 59 -2.30 8.99 -21.49
N ALA A 60 -3.10 8.06 -21.99
CA ALA A 60 -3.72 8.14 -23.31
C ALA A 60 -4.68 9.35 -23.43
N LEU A 61 -5.48 9.61 -22.39
CA LEU A 61 -6.39 10.77 -22.35
C LEU A 61 -5.62 12.09 -22.36
N ILE A 62 -4.52 12.18 -21.62
CA ILE A 62 -3.67 13.39 -21.63
C ILE A 62 -3.08 13.59 -23.03
N LEU A 63 -2.53 12.55 -23.65
CA LEU A 63 -2.00 12.65 -25.02
C LEU A 63 -3.08 13.06 -26.02
N ALA A 64 -4.25 12.44 -25.95
CA ALA A 64 -5.40 12.81 -26.79
C ALA A 64 -5.81 14.27 -26.55
N SER A 65 -5.84 14.74 -25.31
CA SER A 65 -6.18 16.13 -24.98
C SER A 65 -5.16 17.14 -25.51
N ILE A 66 -3.87 16.77 -25.55
CA ILE A 66 -2.81 17.60 -26.18
C ILE A 66 -3.08 17.72 -27.68
N VAL A 67 -3.36 16.60 -28.36
CA VAL A 67 -3.67 16.61 -29.79
C VAL A 67 -4.92 17.47 -30.07
N LEU A 68 -5.98 17.29 -29.28
CA LEU A 68 -7.20 18.10 -29.41
C LEU A 68 -6.93 19.58 -29.16
N MET A 69 -6.11 19.92 -28.16
CA MET A 69 -5.72 21.31 -27.89
C MET A 69 -5.07 21.94 -29.12
N ILE A 70 -4.16 21.21 -29.77
CA ILE A 70 -3.46 21.71 -30.97
C ILE A 70 -4.42 21.84 -32.14
N VAL A 71 -5.20 20.80 -32.45
CA VAL A 71 -6.10 20.73 -33.62
C VAL A 71 -7.23 21.74 -33.49
N LEU A 72 -7.84 21.84 -32.30
CA LEU A 72 -8.96 22.76 -32.05
C LEU A 72 -8.50 24.14 -31.61
N LYS A 73 -7.18 24.40 -31.61
CA LYS A 73 -6.57 25.69 -31.27
C LYS A 73 -7.04 26.22 -29.91
N TRP A 74 -7.17 25.34 -28.91
CA TRP A 74 -7.50 25.76 -27.54
C TRP A 74 -6.37 26.63 -26.98
N ASN A 75 -6.73 27.52 -26.05
CA ASN A 75 -5.71 28.29 -25.33
C ASN A 75 -4.85 27.38 -24.46
N PRO A 76 -3.52 27.26 -24.69
CA PRO A 76 -2.65 26.34 -23.94
C PRO A 76 -2.60 26.62 -22.43
N ILE A 77 -2.70 27.90 -22.04
CA ILE A 77 -2.70 28.33 -20.64
C ILE A 77 -3.97 27.82 -19.94
N GLN A 78 -5.13 27.98 -20.63
CA GLN A 78 -6.40 27.51 -20.10
C GLN A 78 -6.42 25.96 -19.99
N TRP A 79 -5.94 25.27 -21.04
CA TRP A 79 -5.81 23.80 -21.02
C TRP A 79 -4.89 23.34 -19.90
N GLY A 80 -3.69 23.94 -19.76
CA GLY A 80 -2.78 23.64 -18.65
C GLY A 80 -3.40 23.88 -17.28
N GLY A 81 -4.20 24.94 -17.14
CA GLY A 81 -4.98 25.22 -15.93
C GLY A 81 -5.99 24.12 -15.59
N TRP A 82 -6.67 23.53 -16.58
CA TRP A 82 -7.58 22.39 -16.36
C TRP A 82 -6.84 21.11 -15.98
N VAL A 83 -5.71 20.80 -16.66
CA VAL A 83 -4.87 19.64 -16.32
C VAL A 83 -4.34 19.78 -14.90
N LEU A 84 -3.84 20.95 -14.53
CA LEU A 84 -3.38 21.22 -13.17
C LEU A 84 -4.50 21.06 -12.13
N ALA A 85 -5.71 21.56 -12.44
CA ALA A 85 -6.87 21.41 -11.56
C ALA A 85 -7.27 19.94 -11.39
N PHE A 86 -7.20 19.15 -12.45
CA PHE A 86 -7.47 17.72 -12.40
C PHE A 86 -6.48 16.97 -11.47
N PHE A 87 -5.18 17.20 -11.64
CA PHE A 87 -4.18 16.56 -10.78
C PHE A 87 -4.24 17.05 -9.32
N ALA A 88 -4.50 18.34 -9.12
CA ALA A 88 -4.73 18.87 -7.77
C ALA A 88 -5.96 18.22 -7.10
N GLY A 89 -7.02 17.97 -7.88
CA GLY A 89 -8.19 17.24 -7.41
C GLY A 89 -7.89 15.80 -7.05
N ILE A 90 -7.13 15.08 -7.88
CA ILE A 90 -6.66 13.70 -7.57
C ILE A 90 -5.82 13.70 -6.29
N TYR A 91 -4.90 14.64 -6.15
CA TYR A 91 -4.05 14.72 -4.96
C TYR A 91 -4.86 15.07 -3.70
N MET A 92 -5.83 15.95 -3.81
CA MET A 92 -6.78 16.22 -2.73
C MET A 92 -7.56 14.96 -2.33
N LEU A 93 -8.09 14.22 -3.32
CA LEU A 93 -8.82 12.97 -3.08
C LEU A 93 -7.92 11.90 -2.44
N HIS A 94 -6.68 11.76 -2.93
CA HIS A 94 -5.70 10.88 -2.33
C HIS A 94 -5.41 11.26 -0.87
N THR A 95 -5.23 12.55 -0.58
CA THR A 95 -5.02 13.02 0.80
C THR A 95 -6.21 12.68 1.69
N MET A 96 -7.43 12.82 1.20
CA MET A 96 -8.65 12.49 1.94
C MET A 96 -8.84 10.99 2.17
N LEU A 97 -8.55 10.16 1.17
CA LEU A 97 -8.79 8.71 1.22
C LEU A 97 -7.59 7.93 1.79
N TRP A 98 -6.39 8.49 1.73
CA TRP A 98 -5.19 7.75 2.15
C TRP A 98 -4.18 8.61 2.92
N GLY A 99 -3.87 9.81 2.43
CA GLY A 99 -2.72 10.60 2.87
C GLY A 99 -2.74 10.97 4.36
N LEU A 100 -3.91 11.08 4.99
CA LEU A 100 -4.00 11.40 6.41
C LEU A 100 -3.54 10.23 7.31
N ASN A 101 -3.44 9.00 6.81
CA ASN A 101 -2.88 7.87 7.58
C ASN A 101 -1.42 8.11 8.01
N TYR A 102 -0.67 8.95 7.30
CA TYR A 102 0.70 9.31 7.68
C TYR A 102 0.80 10.12 8.98
N TYR A 103 -0.33 10.61 9.50
CA TYR A 103 -0.40 11.32 10.77
C TYR A 103 -0.91 10.43 11.92
N SER A 104 -1.21 9.16 11.65
CA SER A 104 -1.56 8.17 12.67
C SER A 104 -0.34 7.80 13.52
N GLY A 105 -0.61 7.33 14.74
CA GLY A 105 0.40 6.84 15.67
C GLY A 105 1.13 5.59 15.17
N PRO A 106 2.15 5.14 15.89
CA PRO A 106 2.88 3.93 15.54
C PRO A 106 2.02 2.68 15.79
N LEU A 107 2.14 1.69 14.91
CA LEU A 107 1.43 0.41 15.01
C LEU A 107 1.65 -0.30 16.37
N SER A 108 2.80 -0.07 17.00
CA SER A 108 3.09 -0.61 18.34
C SER A 108 2.05 -0.21 19.39
N ASP A 109 1.53 1.00 19.30
CA ASP A 109 0.52 1.51 20.25
C ASP A 109 -0.81 0.78 20.05
N ASP A 110 -1.23 0.60 18.80
CA ASP A 110 -2.43 -0.16 18.44
C ASP A 110 -2.35 -1.63 18.88
N MET A 111 -1.16 -2.22 18.76
CA MET A 111 -0.87 -3.58 19.18
C MET A 111 -0.51 -3.70 20.68
N ARG A 112 -0.46 -2.58 21.40
CA ARG A 112 -0.07 -2.52 22.82
C ARG A 112 1.27 -3.17 23.09
N LEU A 113 2.24 -2.99 22.19
CA LEU A 113 3.59 -3.49 22.36
C LEU A 113 4.37 -2.51 23.25
N ASP A 114 5.08 -3.06 24.21
CA ASP A 114 6.03 -2.31 25.02
C ASP A 114 7.33 -2.09 24.21
N VAL A 115 7.44 -0.93 23.60
CA VAL A 115 8.58 -0.56 22.77
C VAL A 115 9.44 0.42 23.54
N GLY A 116 10.54 -0.09 24.09
CA GLY A 116 11.52 0.69 24.84
C GLY A 116 12.84 0.93 24.07
N SER A 117 13.73 1.66 24.71
CA SER A 117 15.12 1.73 24.25
C SER A 117 15.82 0.40 24.54
N TYR A 118 16.67 -0.04 23.63
CA TYR A 118 17.47 -1.25 23.76
C TYR A 118 18.98 -0.92 23.76
N ASN A 119 19.77 -1.78 24.39
CA ASN A 119 21.21 -1.70 24.40
C ASN A 119 21.83 -2.70 23.40
N LEU A 120 23.16 -2.67 23.26
CA LEU A 120 23.88 -3.52 22.32
C LEU A 120 23.76 -5.00 22.67
N GLU A 121 23.70 -5.34 23.95
CA GLU A 121 23.59 -6.73 24.43
C GLU A 121 22.23 -7.32 24.03
N GLU A 122 21.13 -6.62 24.31
CA GLU A 122 19.77 -7.02 23.92
C GLU A 122 19.60 -7.15 22.39
N LEU A 123 20.20 -6.23 21.62
CA LEU A 123 20.20 -6.34 20.16
C LEU A 123 21.00 -7.56 19.69
N THR A 124 22.11 -7.86 20.35
CA THR A 124 22.94 -9.04 20.03
C THR A 124 22.17 -10.33 20.32
N GLU A 125 21.54 -10.45 21.49
CA GLU A 125 20.70 -11.60 21.85
C GLU A 125 19.58 -11.82 20.86
N ALA A 126 18.83 -10.76 20.51
CA ALA A 126 17.76 -10.85 19.53
C ALA A 126 18.28 -11.29 18.15
N THR A 127 19.42 -10.78 17.72
CA THR A 127 20.05 -11.14 16.45
C THR A 127 20.47 -12.62 16.44
N GLU A 128 21.08 -13.09 17.51
CA GLU A 128 21.48 -14.48 17.65
C GLU A 128 20.28 -15.42 17.68
N TYR A 129 19.23 -15.06 18.42
CA TYR A 129 17.98 -15.83 18.45
C TYR A 129 17.37 -15.99 17.05
N TYR A 130 17.24 -14.90 16.30
CA TYR A 130 16.65 -14.99 14.95
C TYR A 130 17.57 -15.69 13.96
N ARG A 131 18.90 -15.54 14.07
CA ARG A 131 19.88 -16.32 13.28
C ARG A 131 19.69 -17.81 13.50
N ASP A 132 19.63 -18.24 14.75
CA ASP A 132 19.54 -19.66 15.09
C ASP A 132 18.19 -20.24 14.69
N LYS A 133 17.12 -19.47 14.87
CA LYS A 133 15.79 -19.83 14.40
C LYS A 133 15.73 -19.95 12.86
N ALA A 134 16.35 -19.02 12.13
CA ALA A 134 16.41 -19.08 10.68
C ALA A 134 17.21 -20.31 10.20
N ASN A 135 18.33 -20.61 10.85
CA ASN A 135 19.15 -21.79 10.53
C ASN A 135 18.38 -23.10 10.80
N ALA A 136 17.64 -23.20 11.90
CA ALA A 136 16.79 -24.36 12.18
C ALA A 136 15.70 -24.53 11.13
N LEU A 137 14.96 -23.48 10.80
CA LEU A 137 13.90 -23.50 9.80
C LEU A 137 14.44 -23.81 8.39
N ALA A 138 15.67 -23.40 8.07
CA ALA A 138 16.29 -23.71 6.78
C ALA A 138 16.49 -25.21 6.53
N LEU A 139 16.47 -26.04 7.59
CA LEU A 139 16.51 -27.50 7.48
C LEU A 139 15.14 -28.12 7.23
N GLU A 140 14.08 -27.41 7.54
CA GLU A 140 12.69 -27.88 7.46
C GLU A 140 12.01 -27.49 6.13
N VAL A 141 12.57 -26.51 5.40
CA VAL A 141 11.97 -26.06 4.13
C VAL A 141 12.05 -27.13 3.05
N ASN A 142 10.98 -27.27 2.29
CA ASN A 142 10.95 -28.12 1.12
C ASN A 142 11.95 -27.64 0.06
N ARG A 143 12.65 -28.59 -0.55
CA ARG A 143 13.62 -28.28 -1.62
C ARG A 143 13.26 -29.06 -2.90
N ASP A 144 13.56 -28.44 -4.04
CA ASP A 144 13.44 -29.09 -5.34
C ASP A 144 14.60 -30.09 -5.59
N GLY A 145 14.55 -30.79 -6.72
CA GLY A 145 15.58 -31.76 -7.11
C GLY A 145 16.98 -31.15 -7.33
N SER A 146 17.11 -29.84 -7.40
CA SER A 146 18.36 -29.08 -7.52
C SER A 146 18.82 -28.49 -6.17
N GLY A 147 18.08 -28.74 -5.09
CA GLY A 147 18.39 -28.24 -3.75
C GLY A 147 17.92 -26.81 -3.45
N ASN A 148 17.22 -26.16 -4.38
CA ASN A 148 16.64 -24.84 -4.15
C ASN A 148 15.38 -24.95 -3.28
N VAL A 149 15.09 -23.91 -2.49
CA VAL A 149 13.85 -23.84 -1.72
C VAL A 149 12.65 -23.83 -2.66
N ALA A 150 11.73 -24.79 -2.45
CA ALA A 150 10.47 -24.88 -3.18
C ALA A 150 9.43 -23.98 -2.50
N PHE A 151 9.08 -22.87 -3.13
CA PHE A 151 8.03 -21.98 -2.65
C PHE A 151 6.66 -22.44 -3.19
N ALA A 152 5.62 -22.19 -2.40
CA ALA A 152 4.25 -22.25 -2.91
C ALA A 152 4.07 -21.20 -4.04
N ASP A 153 3.07 -21.42 -4.88
CA ASP A 153 2.76 -20.43 -5.91
C ASP A 153 2.28 -19.11 -5.29
N PHE A 154 2.34 -18.04 -6.10
CA PHE A 154 2.01 -16.70 -5.64
C PHE A 154 0.59 -16.59 -5.05
N ASP A 155 -0.40 -17.21 -5.68
CA ASP A 155 -1.80 -17.04 -5.29
C ASP A 155 -2.09 -17.78 -3.97
N ALA A 156 -1.45 -18.94 -3.77
CA ALA A 156 -1.50 -19.67 -2.49
C ALA A 156 -0.84 -18.86 -1.34
N LEU A 157 0.30 -18.21 -1.60
CA LEU A 157 0.96 -17.35 -0.61
C LEU A 157 0.10 -16.12 -0.28
N ALA A 158 -0.50 -15.48 -1.31
CA ALA A 158 -1.37 -14.32 -1.13
C ALA A 158 -2.62 -14.66 -0.30
N GLY A 159 -3.21 -15.85 -0.51
CA GLY A 159 -4.31 -16.35 0.32
C GLY A 159 -3.91 -16.52 1.78
N LYS A 160 -2.76 -17.12 2.05
CA LYS A 160 -2.24 -17.30 3.42
C LYS A 160 -1.95 -15.99 4.14
N ALA A 161 -1.47 -14.96 3.43
CA ALA A 161 -1.30 -13.64 4.02
C ALA A 161 -2.65 -13.07 4.51
N GLY A 162 -3.73 -13.25 3.73
CA GLY A 162 -5.08 -12.87 4.14
C GLY A 162 -5.58 -13.61 5.38
N GLU A 163 -5.35 -14.93 5.46
CA GLU A 163 -5.67 -15.75 6.64
C GLU A 163 -4.91 -15.26 7.87
N GLY A 164 -3.63 -14.89 7.73
CA GLY A 164 -2.82 -14.33 8.82
C GLY A 164 -3.44 -13.06 9.41
N PHE A 165 -3.95 -12.15 8.60
CA PHE A 165 -4.64 -10.95 9.10
C PHE A 165 -5.99 -11.27 9.76
N GLN A 166 -6.72 -12.27 9.28
CA GLN A 166 -7.93 -12.74 9.98
C GLN A 166 -7.59 -13.26 11.37
N THR A 167 -6.54 -14.06 11.50
CA THR A 167 -6.04 -14.55 12.79
C THR A 167 -5.68 -13.39 13.72
N LEU A 168 -4.92 -12.38 13.24
CA LEU A 168 -4.59 -11.20 14.03
C LEU A 168 -5.83 -10.43 14.50
N THR A 169 -6.84 -10.33 13.66
CA THR A 169 -8.07 -9.60 13.98
C THR A 169 -8.95 -10.35 14.98
N TYR A 170 -9.18 -11.62 14.77
CA TYR A 170 -10.20 -12.40 15.50
C TYR A 170 -9.65 -13.20 16.67
N ASP A 171 -8.46 -13.79 16.53
CA ASP A 171 -7.87 -14.64 17.58
C ASP A 171 -7.03 -13.80 18.56
N TYR A 172 -6.34 -12.76 18.05
CA TYR A 172 -5.52 -11.88 18.88
C TYR A 172 -6.19 -10.54 19.21
N PHE A 173 -7.39 -10.30 18.68
CA PHE A 173 -8.21 -9.10 18.96
C PHE A 173 -7.52 -7.76 18.64
N TYR A 174 -6.79 -7.69 17.52
CA TYR A 174 -6.23 -6.44 17.01
C TYR A 174 -7.14 -5.81 15.96
N PRO A 175 -8.04 -4.91 16.34
CA PRO A 175 -9.03 -4.32 15.42
C PRO A 175 -8.39 -3.45 14.33
N ILE A 176 -7.13 -3.05 14.49
CA ILE A 176 -6.39 -2.30 13.47
C ILE A 176 -6.29 -3.11 12.14
N PHE A 177 -6.31 -4.43 12.21
CA PHE A 177 -6.26 -5.31 11.05
C PHE A 177 -7.63 -5.72 10.49
N ALA A 178 -8.73 -5.17 11.01
CA ALA A 178 -10.10 -5.45 10.55
C ALA A 178 -10.43 -4.79 9.20
N GLY A 179 -9.55 -4.97 8.21
CA GLY A 179 -9.70 -4.45 6.84
C GLY A 179 -9.95 -5.56 5.81
N SER A 180 -9.80 -5.23 4.54
CA SER A 180 -9.93 -6.21 3.45
C SER A 180 -8.79 -7.23 3.48
N THR A 181 -9.13 -8.51 3.60
CA THR A 181 -8.20 -9.64 3.53
C THR A 181 -8.15 -10.30 2.15
N LEU A 182 -8.67 -9.63 1.12
CA LEU A 182 -8.56 -10.10 -0.26
C LEU A 182 -7.08 -10.32 -0.63
N PRO A 183 -6.76 -11.36 -1.42
CA PRO A 183 -5.40 -11.60 -1.86
C PRO A 183 -4.79 -10.38 -2.56
N VAL A 184 -3.49 -10.22 -2.45
CA VAL A 184 -2.75 -9.21 -3.22
C VAL A 184 -2.68 -9.63 -4.68
N LYS A 185 -2.58 -8.64 -5.57
CA LYS A 185 -2.46 -8.87 -7.02
C LYS A 185 -1.02 -8.88 -7.48
N LYS A 186 -0.77 -9.55 -8.60
CA LYS A 186 0.53 -9.49 -9.29
C LYS A 186 0.66 -8.13 -10.01
N LEU A 187 1.75 -7.41 -9.76
CA LEU A 187 2.08 -6.22 -10.54
C LEU A 187 2.32 -6.62 -12.00
N GLY A 188 1.65 -5.93 -12.92
CA GLY A 188 2.04 -5.94 -14.33
C GLY A 188 3.38 -5.20 -14.52
N TRP A 189 4.04 -5.40 -15.67
CA TRP A 189 5.36 -4.79 -15.97
C TRP A 189 6.42 -5.07 -14.90
N ALA A 190 6.46 -6.28 -14.39
CA ALA A 190 7.31 -6.70 -13.29
C ALA A 190 8.80 -6.38 -13.51
N ASP A 191 9.31 -6.54 -14.74
CA ASP A 191 10.71 -6.20 -15.10
C ASP A 191 11.01 -4.72 -14.85
N MET A 192 10.09 -3.83 -15.19
CA MET A 192 10.25 -2.40 -14.96
C MET A 192 10.30 -2.10 -13.45
N TYR A 193 9.39 -2.66 -12.68
CA TYR A 193 9.37 -2.47 -11.23
C TYR A 193 10.60 -3.07 -10.55
N SER A 194 11.07 -4.25 -11.02
CA SER A 194 12.31 -4.87 -10.53
C SER A 194 13.52 -3.98 -10.80
N SER A 195 13.62 -3.36 -11.99
CA SER A 195 14.71 -2.44 -12.31
C SER A 195 14.72 -1.16 -11.44
N MET A 196 13.58 -0.79 -10.91
CA MET A 196 13.39 0.35 -10.00
C MET A 196 13.55 -0.05 -8.51
N GLY A 197 13.74 -1.33 -8.21
CA GLY A 197 13.79 -1.84 -6.83
C GLY A 197 12.43 -1.85 -6.12
N ILE A 198 11.31 -1.79 -6.87
CA ILE A 198 9.95 -1.77 -6.28
C ILE A 198 9.48 -3.21 -6.11
N THR A 199 9.19 -3.57 -4.87
CA THR A 199 8.75 -4.91 -4.48
C THR A 199 7.23 -5.04 -4.40
N GLY A 200 6.54 -3.97 -4.04
CA GLY A 200 5.08 -3.91 -3.98
C GLY A 200 4.58 -2.48 -4.06
N VAL A 201 3.29 -2.31 -4.22
CA VAL A 201 2.60 -1.02 -4.27
C VAL A 201 1.17 -1.20 -3.78
N THR A 202 0.79 -0.41 -2.79
CA THR A 202 -0.62 -0.24 -2.42
C THR A 202 -1.15 1.07 -2.95
N PHE A 203 -2.25 1.00 -3.69
CA PHE A 203 -2.83 2.16 -4.34
C PHE A 203 -4.17 2.54 -3.70
N GLY A 204 -4.13 3.51 -2.79
CA GLY A 204 -5.27 3.91 -1.96
C GLY A 204 -6.49 4.47 -2.70
N LEU A 205 -6.39 4.86 -3.96
CA LEU A 205 -7.56 5.30 -4.75
C LEU A 205 -8.36 4.13 -5.35
N THR A 206 -7.84 2.90 -5.30
CA THR A 206 -8.53 1.68 -5.73
C THR A 206 -8.56 0.60 -4.66
N GLY A 207 -7.90 0.82 -3.52
CA GLY A 207 -7.78 -0.16 -2.44
C GLY A 207 -6.98 -1.41 -2.84
N GLU A 208 -6.16 -1.33 -3.88
CA GLU A 208 -5.41 -2.49 -4.40
C GLU A 208 -4.03 -2.59 -3.75
N ALA A 209 -3.75 -3.72 -3.13
CA ALA A 209 -2.42 -4.14 -2.73
C ALA A 209 -1.83 -5.06 -3.81
N CYS A 210 -0.68 -4.71 -4.35
CA CYS A 210 -0.05 -5.40 -5.46
C CYS A 210 1.41 -5.70 -5.15
N VAL A 211 1.89 -6.88 -5.56
CA VAL A 211 3.26 -7.32 -5.29
C VAL A 211 3.93 -7.73 -6.60
N ASN A 212 5.19 -7.37 -6.72
CA ASN A 212 6.02 -7.76 -7.85
C ASN A 212 6.32 -9.27 -7.78
N PRO A 213 5.83 -10.09 -8.74
CA PRO A 213 6.01 -11.52 -8.69
C PRO A 213 7.46 -11.99 -8.97
N GLN A 214 8.35 -11.08 -9.35
CA GLN A 214 9.76 -11.39 -9.66
C GLN A 214 10.72 -11.16 -8.50
N ILE A 215 10.23 -10.74 -7.33
CA ILE A 215 11.09 -10.64 -6.15
C ILE A 215 11.49 -12.05 -5.66
N PRO A 216 12.58 -12.19 -4.89
CA PRO A 216 12.96 -13.48 -4.32
C PRO A 216 11.79 -14.13 -3.57
N GLY A 217 11.56 -15.43 -3.82
CA GLY A 217 10.43 -16.18 -3.24
C GLY A 217 10.34 -16.07 -1.72
N VAL A 218 11.50 -15.99 -1.04
CA VAL A 218 11.58 -15.82 0.42
C VAL A 218 10.99 -14.48 0.89
N SER A 219 11.00 -13.45 0.05
CA SER A 219 10.48 -12.11 0.37
C SER A 219 8.98 -11.98 0.08
N LEU A 220 8.41 -12.87 -0.74
CA LEU A 220 7.01 -12.77 -1.15
C LEU A 220 6.04 -12.70 0.04
N PRO A 221 6.07 -13.62 1.04
CA PRO A 221 5.12 -13.58 2.14
C PRO A 221 5.19 -12.28 2.96
N PHE A 222 6.41 -11.79 3.18
CA PHE A 222 6.62 -10.52 3.89
C PHE A 222 6.04 -9.35 3.08
N THR A 223 6.41 -9.24 1.80
CA THR A 223 5.92 -8.14 0.94
C THR A 223 4.40 -8.18 0.78
N MET A 224 3.81 -9.37 0.63
CA MET A 224 2.35 -9.52 0.56
C MET A 224 1.67 -9.00 1.82
N SER A 225 2.17 -9.35 2.99
CA SER A 225 1.64 -8.88 4.27
C SER A 225 1.85 -7.37 4.44
N HIS A 226 3.00 -6.84 4.03
CA HIS A 226 3.32 -5.42 4.07
C HIS A 226 2.32 -4.60 3.23
N GLU A 227 2.10 -4.95 1.97
CA GLU A 227 1.15 -4.26 1.11
C GLU A 227 -0.30 -4.39 1.61
N MET A 228 -0.65 -5.54 2.19
CA MET A 228 -1.96 -5.69 2.82
C MET A 228 -2.12 -4.81 4.06
N ALA A 229 -1.07 -4.62 4.86
CA ALA A 229 -1.10 -3.70 5.99
C ALA A 229 -1.36 -2.26 5.53
N HIS A 230 -0.73 -1.82 4.46
CA HIS A 230 -1.04 -0.52 3.85
C HIS A 230 -2.51 -0.42 3.46
N ARG A 231 -3.08 -1.42 2.80
CA ARG A 231 -4.51 -1.45 2.47
C ARG A 231 -5.42 -1.39 3.72
N MET A 232 -4.92 -1.79 4.86
CA MET A 232 -5.60 -1.66 6.16
C MET A 232 -5.36 -0.31 6.84
N CYS A 233 -4.86 0.68 6.10
CA CYS A 233 -4.60 2.05 6.55
C CYS A 233 -3.40 2.18 7.51
N ILE A 234 -2.49 1.23 7.50
CA ILE A 234 -1.22 1.31 8.24
C ILE A 234 -0.21 1.94 7.28
N ALA A 235 0.00 3.26 7.38
CA ALA A 235 0.88 4.00 6.48
C ALA A 235 2.37 3.97 6.84
N PRO A 236 2.79 3.90 8.13
CA PRO A 236 4.21 3.88 8.48
C PRO A 236 4.94 2.67 7.88
N GLU A 237 6.12 2.92 7.33
CA GLU A 237 7.03 1.90 6.76
C GLU A 237 7.87 1.18 7.84
N ARG A 238 7.56 1.39 9.12
CA ARG A 238 8.39 0.93 10.25
C ARG A 238 7.65 -0.06 11.11
#